data_7abfc0220507b64f899ef56ee4889aa9
#
_entry.id   7abfc0220507b64f899ef56ee4889aa9
#
_cell.length_a   1.000
_cell.length_b   1.000
_cell.length_c   1.000
_cell.angle_alpha   90.00
_cell.angle_beta   90.00
_cell.angle_gamma   90.00
#
_symmetry.space_group_name_H-M   'P 1'
#
loop_
_entity.id
_entity.type
_entity.pdbx_description
1 polymer ?
#
loop_
_entity_poly.entity_id
_entity_poly.type
_entity_poly.pdbx_seq_one_letter_code
_entity_poly.pdbx_strand_id
1 'polypeptide(L)'
;MKIQLRYFASIREDLGLAAEELDSSALDAASLLAELRARGGAYAQALAEGRPVRVAINQVMARADTPLTEGAEVGLFPPVTGG
;
A
#
# COMPACT_ATOMS: atom_id res chain seq x y z
N MET A 1 -13.13 0.85 -7.83
CA MET A 1 -13.27 -0.44 -7.13
C MET A 1 -12.91 -0.30 -5.66
N LYS A 2 -13.46 -1.11 -4.81
CA LYS A 2 -13.17 -1.05 -3.38
C LYS A 2 -11.97 -1.90 -3.04
N ILE A 3 -11.03 -1.30 -2.30
CA ILE A 3 -9.79 -1.96 -1.87
C ILE A 3 -9.73 -1.90 -0.33
N GLN A 4 -9.38 -3.02 0.29
CA GLN A 4 -9.20 -3.08 1.74
C GLN A 4 -7.71 -2.93 2.02
N LEU A 5 -7.31 -1.76 2.52
CA LEU A 5 -5.92 -1.47 2.81
C LEU A 5 -5.58 -1.89 4.23
N ARG A 6 -4.41 -2.49 4.40
CA ARG A 6 -3.85 -2.81 5.72
C ARG A 6 -2.42 -2.31 5.78
N TYR A 7 -2.12 -1.62 6.86
CA TYR A 7 -0.79 -1.02 7.06
C TYR A 7 -0.09 -1.71 8.21
N PHE A 8 1.21 -1.94 8.04
CA PHE A 8 1.99 -2.69 9.03
C PHE A 8 3.25 -1.92 9.44
N ALA A 9 3.72 -2.23 10.66
CA ALA A 9 5.00 -1.74 11.20
C ALA A 9 5.14 -0.22 11.08
N SER A 10 6.27 0.25 10.56
CA SER A 10 6.54 1.69 10.49
C SER A 10 5.54 2.45 9.63
N ILE A 11 5.01 1.80 8.59
CA ILE A 11 3.99 2.45 7.75
C ILE A 11 2.73 2.72 8.55
N ARG A 12 2.30 1.74 9.35
CA ARG A 12 1.15 1.92 10.25
C ARG A 12 1.39 3.05 11.24
N GLU A 13 2.59 3.11 11.80
CA GLU A 13 2.94 4.16 12.76
C GLU A 13 2.95 5.53 12.10
N ASP A 14 3.52 5.63 10.92
CA ASP A 14 3.61 6.90 10.19
C ASP A 14 2.23 7.42 9.79
N LEU A 15 1.33 6.53 9.38
CA LEU A 15 -0.01 6.93 8.96
C LEU A 15 -0.98 7.11 10.12
N GLY A 16 -0.69 6.49 11.25
CA GLY A 16 -1.56 6.57 12.42
C GLY A 16 -2.82 5.74 12.32
N LEU A 17 -2.86 4.78 11.39
CA LEU A 17 -4.00 3.87 11.29
C LEU A 17 -3.52 2.51 10.75
N ALA A 18 -4.26 1.47 11.12
CA ALA A 18 -3.88 0.09 10.78
C ALA A 18 -4.58 -0.40 9.51
N ALA A 19 -5.72 0.16 9.17
CA ALA A 19 -6.50 -0.32 8.02
C ALA A 19 -7.47 0.77 7.57
N GLU A 20 -7.83 0.73 6.29
CA GLU A 20 -8.90 1.59 5.77
C GLU A 20 -9.44 1.00 4.47
N GLU A 21 -10.68 1.34 4.17
CA GLU A 21 -11.27 1.00 2.89
C GLU A 21 -11.09 2.18 1.94
N LEU A 22 -10.67 1.90 0.73
CA LEU A 22 -10.45 2.93 -0.28
C LEU A 22 -11.22 2.60 -1.55
N ASP A 23 -11.94 3.58 -2.07
CA ASP A 23 -12.51 3.46 -3.40
C ASP A 23 -11.46 3.98 -4.37
N SER A 24 -10.88 3.08 -5.15
CA SER A 24 -9.71 3.36 -5.96
C SER A 24 -9.98 3.12 -7.44
N SER A 25 -9.34 3.93 -8.29
CA SER A 25 -9.33 3.72 -9.73
C SER A 25 -8.05 3.02 -10.19
N ALA A 26 -7.17 2.67 -9.25
CA ALA A 26 -5.92 2.02 -9.59
C ALA A 26 -6.16 0.63 -10.15
N LEU A 27 -5.38 0.24 -11.15
CA LEU A 27 -5.50 -1.06 -11.80
C LEU A 27 -4.46 -2.06 -11.35
N ASP A 28 -3.36 -1.58 -10.74
CA ASP A 28 -2.29 -2.44 -10.26
C ASP A 28 -1.64 -1.86 -9.01
N ALA A 29 -0.69 -2.60 -8.46
CA ALA A 29 -0.03 -2.21 -7.22
C ALA A 29 0.70 -0.86 -7.34
N ALA A 30 1.41 -0.64 -8.44
CA ALA A 30 2.16 0.60 -8.63
C ALA A 30 1.24 1.81 -8.71
N SER A 31 0.12 1.68 -9.43
CA SER A 31 -0.88 2.75 -9.55
C SER A 31 -1.51 3.06 -8.21
N LEU A 32 -1.75 2.03 -7.40
CA LEU A 32 -2.31 2.21 -6.07
C LEU A 32 -1.36 2.99 -5.17
N LEU A 33 -0.07 2.65 -5.19
CA LEU A 33 0.92 3.40 -4.41
C LEU A 33 0.99 4.86 -4.84
N ALA A 34 0.94 5.10 -6.15
CA ALA A 34 0.95 6.47 -6.67
C ALA A 34 -0.29 7.24 -6.20
N GLU A 35 -1.44 6.61 -6.21
CA GLU A 35 -2.69 7.22 -5.74
C GLU A 35 -2.60 7.58 -4.26
N LEU A 36 -2.05 6.69 -3.44
CA LEU A 36 -1.89 6.94 -2.01
C LEU A 36 -0.90 8.08 -1.76
N ARG A 37 0.23 8.11 -2.47
CA ARG A 37 1.19 9.22 -2.35
C ARG A 37 0.55 10.56 -2.70
N ALA A 38 -0.35 10.56 -3.67
CA ALA A 38 -1.01 11.79 -4.13
C ALA A 38 -1.91 12.39 -3.05
N ARG A 39 -2.26 11.65 -2.02
CA ARG A 39 -3.00 12.20 -0.88
C ARG A 39 -2.17 13.22 -0.10
N GLY A 40 -0.85 13.19 -0.24
CA GLY A 40 0.05 14.10 0.46
C GLY A 40 0.22 13.76 1.94
N GLY A 41 0.83 14.68 2.70
CA GLY A 41 1.02 14.52 4.13
C GLY A 41 1.73 13.23 4.50
N ALA A 42 1.18 12.51 5.47
CA ALA A 42 1.79 11.27 5.97
C ALA A 42 1.90 10.20 4.89
N TYR A 43 0.94 10.14 3.96
CA TYR A 43 0.99 9.16 2.86
C TYR A 43 2.18 9.43 1.94
N ALA A 44 2.39 10.69 1.58
CA ALA A 44 3.50 11.06 0.72
C ALA A 44 4.85 10.76 1.37
N GLN A 45 4.93 10.89 2.68
CA GLN A 45 6.17 10.62 3.42
C GLN A 45 6.39 9.12 3.63
N ALA A 46 5.37 8.42 4.11
CA ALA A 46 5.48 6.99 4.43
C ALA A 46 5.74 6.14 3.19
N LEU A 47 5.17 6.55 2.05
CA LEU A 47 5.24 5.79 0.80
C LEU A 47 6.09 6.51 -0.25
N ALA A 48 6.95 7.42 0.17
CA ALA A 48 7.75 8.24 -0.73
C ALA A 48 8.57 7.38 -1.69
N GLU A 49 8.75 7.88 -2.91
CA GLU A 49 9.64 7.23 -3.87
C GLU A 49 11.05 7.15 -3.27
N GLY A 50 11.69 6.01 -3.46
CA GLY A 50 12.99 5.75 -2.87
C GLY A 50 12.92 5.06 -1.52
N ARG A 51 11.77 5.11 -0.84
CA ARG A 51 11.57 4.32 0.37
C ARG A 51 11.02 2.95 -0.04
N PRO A 52 11.68 1.86 0.35
CA PRO A 52 11.21 0.53 -0.04
C PRO A 52 9.88 0.21 0.66
N VAL A 53 8.89 -0.21 -0.13
CA VAL A 53 7.59 -0.63 0.36
C VAL A 53 7.24 -1.95 -0.30
N ARG A 54 6.86 -2.92 0.51
CA ARG A 54 6.39 -4.22 0.02
C ARG A 54 4.87 -4.23 -0.02
N VAL A 55 4.34 -4.89 -1.03
CA VAL A 55 2.90 -4.98 -1.23
C VAL A 55 2.51 -6.44 -1.30
N ALA A 56 1.45 -6.81 -0.56
CA ALA A 56 0.85 -8.13 -0.68
C ALA A 56 -0.62 -7.93 -1.08
N ILE A 57 -1.07 -8.64 -2.10
CA ILE A 57 -2.46 -8.59 -2.54
C ILE A 57 -3.09 -9.94 -2.23
N ASN A 58 -4.15 -9.91 -1.41
CA ASN A 58 -4.80 -11.13 -0.93
C ASN A 58 -3.80 -12.09 -0.31
N GLN A 59 -2.87 -11.54 0.48
CA GLN A 59 -1.84 -12.27 1.23
C GLN A 59 -0.77 -12.92 0.35
N VAL A 60 -0.68 -12.54 -0.91
CA VAL A 60 0.35 -13.01 -1.84
C VAL A 60 1.23 -11.83 -2.23
N MET A 61 2.54 -12.00 -2.13
CA MET A 61 3.47 -10.93 -2.51
C MET A 61 3.23 -10.50 -3.93
N ALA A 62 3.14 -9.19 -4.13
CA ALA A 62 2.81 -8.60 -5.42
C ALA A 62 4.01 -7.87 -6.01
N ARG A 63 3.99 -7.72 -7.32
CA ARG A 63 4.92 -6.87 -8.06
C ARG A 63 4.20 -5.60 -8.47
N ALA A 64 4.97 -4.63 -9.00
CA ALA A 64 4.40 -3.35 -9.39
C ALA A 64 3.23 -3.49 -10.37
N ASP A 65 3.30 -4.44 -11.27
CA ASP A 65 2.30 -4.67 -12.31
C ASP A 65 1.22 -5.68 -11.93
N THR A 66 1.23 -6.20 -10.71
CA THR A 66 0.21 -7.15 -10.27
C THR A 66 -1.16 -6.47 -10.26
N PRO A 67 -2.15 -7.03 -10.98
CA PRO A 67 -3.46 -6.38 -11.08
C PRO A 67 -4.23 -6.43 -9.77
N LEU A 68 -5.05 -5.39 -9.57
CA LEU A 68 -5.98 -5.31 -8.46
C LEU A 68 -7.36 -5.79 -8.92
N THR A 69 -8.09 -6.39 -7.99
CA THR A 69 -9.46 -6.85 -8.24
C THR A 69 -10.39 -6.23 -7.21
N GLU A 70 -11.68 -6.19 -7.53
CA GLU A 70 -12.69 -5.67 -6.62
C GLU A 70 -12.64 -6.37 -5.27
N GLY A 71 -12.58 -5.59 -4.19
CA GLY A 71 -12.56 -6.12 -2.84
C GLY A 71 -11.20 -6.67 -2.38
N ALA A 72 -10.14 -6.48 -3.17
CA ALA A 72 -8.82 -7.01 -2.82
C ALA A 72 -8.34 -6.45 -1.48
N GLU A 73 -7.70 -7.31 -0.69
CA GLU A 73 -6.99 -6.90 0.51
C GLU A 73 -5.55 -6.59 0.11
N VAL A 74 -5.11 -5.36 0.39
CA VAL A 74 -3.77 -4.93 0.03
C VAL A 74 -3.00 -4.55 1.28
N GLY A 75 -1.98 -5.33 1.59
CA GLY A 75 -1.11 -5.06 2.73
C GLY A 75 0.11 -4.28 2.28
N LEU A 76 0.44 -3.21 3.00
CA LEU A 76 1.63 -2.40 2.76
C LEU A 76 2.54 -2.49 3.99
N PHE A 77 3.79 -2.84 3.77
CA PHE A 77 4.74 -3.00 4.87
C PHE A 77 6.16 -2.69 4.41
N PRO A 78 7.01 -2.26 5.33
CA PRO A 78 8.42 -2.06 4.99
C PRO A 78 9.08 -3.42 4.75
N PRO A 79 10.11 -3.48 3.91
CA PRO A 79 10.81 -4.74 3.72
C PRO A 79 11.44 -5.21 5.03
N VAL A 80 11.43 -6.53 5.22
CA VAL A 80 12.14 -7.11 6.34
C VAL A 80 13.62 -6.99 6.02
N THR A 81 14.32 -6.18 6.79
CA THR A 81 15.76 -6.13 6.68
C THR A 81 16.26 -7.42 7.29
N GLY A 82 16.79 -8.29 6.48
CA GLY A 82 17.34 -9.54 6.93
C GLY A 82 18.39 -9.24 7.98
N GLY A 83 17.95 -9.36 9.14
CA GLY A 83 18.70 -9.00 10.34
C GLY A 83 20.10 -9.36 10.29
#